data_c53c99f11e47ed617d3f73babaa76707
#
_entry.id   c53c99f11e47ed617d3f73babaa76707
#
_cell.length_a   1.000
_cell.length_b   1.000
_cell.length_c   1.000
_cell.angle_alpha   90.00
_cell.angle_beta   90.00
_cell.angle_gamma   90.00
#
_symmetry.space_group_name_H-M   'P 1'
#
loop_
_entity.id
_entity.type
_entity.pdbx_description
1 polymer ?
#
loop_
_entity_poly.entity_id
_entity_poly.type
_entity_poly.pdbx_seq_one_letter_code
_entity_poly.pdbx_strand_id
1 'polypeptide(L)'
;TGLGKTSVIVLWLLALGANPRLPRRLVYVVNRRTIVDQATDLACQIRDAITLALGDPGTPLYSLAKNLGSMDPFSPPETTPLAISTLRGEMADNQEWKTNPAKPAIIIGTVDMIGSKLLFSGYGDSRRTRPLHAGLLGCDCLFVHDEAHLTPAFGKLLRNVQAFRSEDHACIPKFHVLELSATHTKASDANSSVLELSGQDEANSTIQKRLQARKTLHLHEAANDKGPLQE
;
A
#
# COMPACT_ATOMS: atom_id res chain seq x y z
N THR A 1 8.23 9.58 -12.21
CA THR A 1 8.73 8.73 -11.10
C THR A 1 9.50 9.62 -10.11
N GLY A 2 9.52 9.27 -8.82
CA GLY A 2 10.21 10.08 -7.80
C GLY A 2 9.38 11.21 -7.18
N LEU A 3 8.10 11.33 -7.48
CA LEU A 3 7.20 12.33 -6.88
C LEU A 3 6.62 11.89 -5.52
N GLY A 4 7.21 10.86 -4.90
CA GLY A 4 6.82 10.47 -3.54
C GLY A 4 5.55 9.60 -3.47
N LYS A 5 5.26 8.76 -4.47
CA LYS A 5 4.10 7.87 -4.46
C LYS A 5 3.97 7.05 -3.17
N THR A 6 5.08 6.57 -2.63
CA THR A 6 5.10 5.77 -1.39
C THR A 6 4.67 6.56 -0.15
N SER A 7 4.68 7.91 -0.21
CA SER A 7 4.19 8.77 0.87
C SER A 7 2.69 8.58 1.15
N VAL A 8 1.95 7.93 0.24
CA VAL A 8 0.55 7.55 0.47
C VAL A 8 0.38 6.69 1.74
N ILE A 9 1.39 5.90 2.10
CA ILE A 9 1.40 5.12 3.35
C ILE A 9 1.31 6.04 4.56
N VAL A 10 2.13 7.10 4.58
CA VAL A 10 2.12 8.10 5.66
C VAL A 10 0.80 8.87 5.69
N LEU A 11 0.32 9.31 4.51
CA LEU A 11 -0.93 10.06 4.39
C LEU A 11 -2.13 9.25 4.89
N TRP A 12 -2.22 7.97 4.51
CA TRP A 12 -3.27 7.08 5.00
C TRP A 12 -3.22 6.93 6.52
N LEU A 13 -2.02 6.75 7.08
CA LEU A 13 -1.86 6.54 8.51
C LEU A 13 -2.26 7.77 9.33
N LEU A 14 -1.85 8.96 8.88
CA LEU A 14 -2.26 10.23 9.49
C LEU A 14 -3.79 10.42 9.40
N ALA A 15 -4.35 10.14 8.23
CA ALA A 15 -5.79 10.23 8.00
C ALA A 15 -6.57 9.23 8.87
N LEU A 16 -6.09 7.98 8.98
CA LEU A 16 -6.71 6.96 9.83
C LEU A 16 -6.67 7.35 11.31
N GLY A 17 -5.54 7.89 11.79
CA GLY A 17 -5.43 8.39 13.17
C GLY A 17 -6.34 9.57 13.48
N ALA A 18 -6.67 10.39 12.46
CA ALA A 18 -7.62 11.49 12.59
C ALA A 18 -9.09 11.04 12.40
N ASN A 19 -9.33 10.00 11.62
CA ASN A 19 -10.67 9.49 11.31
C ASN A 19 -10.71 7.96 11.32
N PRO A 20 -11.13 7.33 12.43
CA PRO A 20 -11.17 5.87 12.58
C PRO A 20 -12.23 5.17 11.70
N ARG A 21 -13.02 5.93 10.94
CA ARG A 21 -13.98 5.38 9.96
C ARG A 21 -13.34 5.04 8.61
N LEU A 22 -12.08 5.44 8.40
CA LEU A 22 -11.32 5.05 7.21
C LEU A 22 -10.96 3.56 7.26
N PRO A 23 -10.68 2.96 6.08
CA PRO A 23 -10.23 1.57 6.04
C PRO A 23 -9.01 1.35 6.92
N ARG A 24 -9.10 0.36 7.79
CA ARG A 24 -8.10 -0.02 8.79
C ARG A 24 -6.89 -0.72 8.20
N ARG A 25 -7.01 -1.23 6.98
CA ARG A 25 -5.93 -1.88 6.25
C ARG A 25 -5.55 -1.11 5.00
N LEU A 26 -4.26 -0.81 4.85
CA LEU A 26 -3.67 -0.35 3.61
C LEU A 26 -3.04 -1.54 2.90
N VAL A 27 -3.44 -1.82 1.67
CA VAL A 27 -2.86 -2.87 0.82
C VAL A 27 -2.08 -2.19 -0.30
N TYR A 28 -0.74 -2.14 -0.15
CA TYR A 28 0.15 -1.52 -1.14
C TYR A 28 0.64 -2.58 -2.12
N VAL A 29 0.17 -2.48 -3.36
CA VAL A 29 0.41 -3.49 -4.39
C VAL A 29 1.34 -2.94 -5.46
N VAL A 30 2.42 -3.66 -5.70
CA VAL A 30 3.45 -3.28 -6.66
C VAL A 30 3.73 -4.42 -7.65
N ASN A 31 4.33 -4.08 -8.79
CA ASN A 31 4.65 -5.05 -9.82
C ASN A 31 6.06 -5.67 -9.67
N ARG A 32 6.96 -5.03 -8.89
CA ARG A 32 8.36 -5.45 -8.75
C ARG A 32 8.72 -5.76 -7.30
N ARG A 33 9.42 -6.87 -7.07
CA ARG A 33 9.86 -7.31 -5.74
C ARG A 33 10.75 -6.29 -5.02
N THR A 34 11.65 -5.62 -5.75
CA THR A 34 12.53 -4.59 -5.18
C THR A 34 11.78 -3.41 -4.57
N ILE A 35 10.62 -3.06 -5.13
CA ILE A 35 9.76 -1.99 -4.59
C ILE A 35 9.03 -2.48 -3.35
N VAL A 36 8.69 -3.78 -3.27
CA VAL A 36 8.13 -4.39 -2.05
C VAL A 36 9.08 -4.17 -0.87
N ASP A 37 10.38 -4.44 -1.06
CA ASP A 37 11.38 -4.29 -0.01
C ASP A 37 11.47 -2.84 0.47
N GLN A 38 11.62 -1.89 -0.46
CA GLN A 38 11.69 -0.46 -0.13
C GLN A 38 10.45 0.05 0.60
N ALA A 39 9.26 -0.38 0.18
CA ALA A 39 8.01 0.00 0.84
C ALA A 39 7.87 -0.65 2.22
N THR A 40 8.37 -1.88 2.38
CA THR A 40 8.41 -2.58 3.67
C THR A 40 9.34 -1.88 4.65
N ASP A 41 10.55 -1.51 4.21
CA ASP A 41 11.52 -0.79 5.04
C ASP A 41 10.94 0.53 5.54
N LEU A 42 10.28 1.30 4.66
CA LEU A 42 9.60 2.52 5.04
C LEU A 42 8.49 2.25 6.06
N ALA A 43 7.66 1.25 5.84
CA ALA A 43 6.57 0.89 6.75
C ALA A 43 7.12 0.49 8.13
N CYS A 44 8.22 -0.27 8.18
CA CYS A 44 8.89 -0.64 9.43
C CYS A 44 9.43 0.59 10.18
N GLN A 45 10.08 1.52 9.48
CA GLN A 45 10.54 2.78 10.09
C GLN A 45 9.38 3.58 10.68
N ILE A 46 8.26 3.65 9.98
CA ILE A 46 7.04 4.32 10.47
C ILE A 46 6.51 3.62 11.71
N ARG A 47 6.40 2.29 11.70
CA ARG A 47 5.96 1.50 12.85
C ARG A 47 6.84 1.74 14.07
N ASP A 48 8.16 1.73 13.89
CA ASP A 48 9.11 1.91 14.97
C ASP A 48 8.99 3.32 15.58
N ALA A 49 8.85 4.35 14.74
CA ALA A 49 8.61 5.72 15.18
C ALA A 49 7.30 5.88 15.97
N ILE A 50 6.22 5.23 15.53
CA ILE A 50 4.93 5.25 16.23
C ILE A 50 5.00 4.48 17.55
N THR A 51 5.68 3.33 17.56
CA THR A 51 5.83 2.52 18.77
C THR A 51 6.64 3.29 19.81
N LEU A 52 7.73 3.94 19.40
CA LEU A 52 8.54 4.79 20.28
C LEU A 52 7.71 5.97 20.85
N ALA A 53 6.87 6.57 20.05
CA ALA A 53 6.02 7.69 20.45
C ALA A 53 5.00 7.33 21.54
N LEU A 54 4.61 6.06 21.69
CA LEU A 54 3.74 5.63 22.80
C LEU A 54 4.38 5.84 24.16
N GLY A 55 5.70 5.78 24.26
CA GLY A 55 6.46 5.99 25.50
C GLY A 55 6.71 7.45 25.88
N ASP A 56 6.42 8.41 24.97
CA ASP A 56 6.71 9.82 25.20
C ASP A 56 5.54 10.72 24.81
N PRO A 57 4.70 11.14 25.78
CA PRO A 57 3.57 12.03 25.57
C PRO A 57 3.93 13.40 24.98
N GLY A 58 5.19 13.82 25.05
CA GLY A 58 5.67 15.10 24.51
C GLY A 58 5.91 15.10 23.00
N THR A 59 5.90 13.93 22.34
CA THR A 59 6.14 13.85 20.92
C THR A 59 4.89 14.20 20.09
N PRO A 60 5.05 14.84 18.92
CA PRO A 60 3.92 15.12 18.01
C PRO A 60 3.17 13.86 17.55
N LEU A 61 3.84 12.70 17.53
CA LEU A 61 3.26 11.43 17.10
C LEU A 61 2.49 10.70 18.20
N TYR A 62 2.58 11.13 19.47
CA TYR A 62 1.90 10.46 20.58
C TYR A 62 0.39 10.32 20.38
N SER A 63 -0.29 11.40 19.99
CA SER A 63 -1.73 11.39 19.74
C SER A 63 -2.11 10.42 18.63
N LEU A 64 -1.33 10.38 17.56
CA LEU A 64 -1.49 9.42 16.45
C LEU A 64 -1.35 7.99 16.96
N ALA A 65 -0.26 7.69 17.66
CA ALA A 65 0.03 6.36 18.18
C ALA A 65 -1.08 5.86 19.13
N LYS A 66 -1.55 6.74 20.02
CA LYS A 66 -2.65 6.45 20.93
C LYS A 66 -3.98 6.20 20.21
N ASN A 67 -4.31 7.02 19.20
CA ASN A 67 -5.53 6.85 18.42
C ASN A 67 -5.52 5.53 17.65
N LEU A 68 -4.39 5.17 17.04
CA LEU A 68 -4.23 3.88 16.35
C LEU A 68 -4.36 2.70 17.33
N GLY A 69 -3.73 2.78 18.49
CA GLY A 69 -3.82 1.75 19.54
C GLY A 69 -5.24 1.54 20.04
N SER A 70 -6.04 2.61 20.14
CA SER A 70 -7.44 2.52 20.59
C SER A 70 -8.37 1.77 19.62
N MET A 71 -7.93 1.53 18.36
CA MET A 71 -8.69 0.76 17.37
C MET A 71 -8.66 -0.75 17.63
N ASP A 72 -7.71 -1.20 18.43
CA ASP A 72 -7.57 -2.59 18.84
C ASP A 72 -7.75 -2.74 20.35
N PRO A 73 -8.99 -2.94 20.81
CA PRO A 73 -9.31 -3.05 22.23
C PRO A 73 -8.81 -4.33 22.89
N PHE A 74 -8.30 -5.29 22.09
CA PHE A 74 -7.86 -6.62 22.57
C PHE A 74 -6.37 -6.68 22.84
N SER A 75 -5.58 -5.76 22.31
CA SER A 75 -4.13 -5.71 22.55
C SER A 75 -3.81 -4.83 23.77
N PRO A 76 -2.77 -5.21 24.55
CA PRO A 76 -2.25 -4.34 25.61
C PRO A 76 -1.84 -2.96 25.07
N PRO A 77 -2.01 -1.87 25.85
CA PRO A 77 -1.74 -0.50 25.40
C PRO A 77 -0.29 -0.25 24.99
N GLU A 78 0.66 -1.06 25.49
CA GLU A 78 2.09 -0.93 25.20
C GLU A 78 2.52 -1.66 23.94
N THR A 79 1.61 -2.42 23.31
CA THR A 79 1.94 -3.13 22.07
C THR A 79 1.95 -2.17 20.87
N THR A 80 2.83 -2.44 19.92
CA THR A 80 2.84 -1.67 18.67
C THR A 80 1.45 -1.60 18.05
N PRO A 81 0.93 -0.40 17.75
CA PRO A 81 -0.44 -0.23 17.27
C PRO A 81 -0.61 -0.52 15.76
N LEU A 82 0.46 -0.94 15.08
CA LEU A 82 0.49 -1.13 13.63
C LEU A 82 1.09 -2.48 13.28
N ALA A 83 0.34 -3.30 12.54
CA ALA A 83 0.84 -4.52 11.94
C ALA A 83 1.43 -4.26 10.56
N ILE A 84 2.51 -4.96 10.20
CA ILE A 84 3.12 -4.87 8.88
C ILE A 84 3.34 -6.28 8.37
N SER A 85 2.88 -6.55 7.14
CA SER A 85 3.09 -7.82 6.49
C SER A 85 3.53 -7.66 5.04
N THR A 86 4.50 -8.49 4.65
CA THR A 86 5.09 -8.47 3.32
C THR A 86 4.76 -9.78 2.61
N LEU A 87 4.02 -9.67 1.50
CA LEU A 87 3.58 -10.80 0.69
C LEU A 87 4.40 -10.89 -0.60
N ARG A 88 5.55 -11.58 -0.54
CA ARG A 88 6.48 -11.73 -1.68
C ARG A 88 7.01 -13.17 -1.83
N GLY A 89 6.17 -14.14 -2.06
CA GLY A 89 6.55 -15.56 -2.11
C GLY A 89 6.14 -16.32 -0.85
N GLU A 90 6.39 -17.63 -0.83
CA GLU A 90 5.83 -18.52 0.18
C GLU A 90 6.38 -18.29 1.60
N MET A 91 7.62 -17.77 1.72
CA MET A 91 8.34 -17.68 2.99
C MET A 91 8.36 -16.30 3.66
N ALA A 92 7.77 -15.28 3.03
CA ALA A 92 7.93 -13.89 3.47
C ALA A 92 6.70 -13.30 4.20
N ASP A 93 5.64 -14.07 4.42
CA ASP A 93 4.46 -13.62 5.17
C ASP A 93 4.66 -13.87 6.68
N ASN A 94 4.95 -12.79 7.43
CA ASN A 94 5.02 -12.84 8.90
C ASN A 94 3.65 -13.01 9.57
N GLN A 95 2.57 -13.04 8.77
CA GLN A 95 1.19 -13.31 9.17
C GLN A 95 0.57 -12.30 10.16
N GLU A 96 1.23 -11.19 10.49
CA GLU A 96 0.72 -10.19 11.43
C GLU A 96 -0.66 -9.66 11.02
N TRP A 97 -0.87 -9.42 9.72
CA TRP A 97 -2.11 -8.85 9.17
C TRP A 97 -3.36 -9.71 9.39
N LYS A 98 -3.19 -11.01 9.63
CA LYS A 98 -4.29 -11.97 9.84
C LYS A 98 -4.40 -12.47 11.26
N THR A 99 -3.36 -12.30 12.07
CA THR A 99 -3.36 -12.74 13.48
C THR A 99 -4.31 -11.90 14.32
N ASN A 100 -4.34 -10.59 14.09
CA ASN A 100 -5.27 -9.67 14.76
C ASN A 100 -5.94 -8.73 13.75
N PRO A 101 -7.10 -9.11 13.20
CA PRO A 101 -7.82 -8.31 12.21
C PRO A 101 -8.33 -6.95 12.70
N ALA A 102 -8.39 -6.73 14.02
CA ALA A 102 -8.81 -5.45 14.60
C ALA A 102 -7.71 -4.39 14.52
N LYS A 103 -6.45 -4.82 14.50
CA LYS A 103 -5.29 -3.93 14.45
C LYS A 103 -5.15 -3.26 13.08
N PRO A 104 -4.86 -1.94 13.02
CA PRO A 104 -4.44 -1.29 11.79
C PRO A 104 -3.25 -2.03 11.14
N ALA A 105 -3.30 -2.22 9.83
CA ALA A 105 -2.28 -3.01 9.14
C ALA A 105 -1.85 -2.40 7.80
N ILE A 106 -0.55 -2.47 7.51
CA ILE A 106 0.03 -2.22 6.19
C ILE A 106 0.42 -3.57 5.60
N ILE A 107 -0.18 -3.91 4.47
CA ILE A 107 0.08 -5.14 3.74
C ILE A 107 0.74 -4.77 2.43
N ILE A 108 1.97 -5.19 2.22
CA ILE A 108 2.75 -4.85 1.03
C ILE A 108 3.00 -6.13 0.23
N GLY A 109 2.72 -6.10 -1.07
CA GLY A 109 2.93 -7.31 -1.86
C GLY A 109 2.89 -7.09 -3.36
N THR A 110 3.21 -8.17 -4.09
CA THR A 110 3.10 -8.17 -5.54
C THR A 110 1.67 -8.45 -6.00
N VAL A 111 1.37 -8.02 -7.23
CA VAL A 111 0.06 -8.28 -7.88
C VAL A 111 -0.33 -9.75 -7.81
N ASP A 112 0.61 -10.67 -8.07
CA ASP A 112 0.33 -12.11 -8.06
C ASP A 112 -0.03 -12.62 -6.66
N MET A 113 0.72 -12.20 -5.64
CA MET A 113 0.51 -12.64 -4.26
C MET A 113 -0.80 -12.10 -3.68
N ILE A 114 -1.07 -10.83 -3.86
CA ILE A 114 -2.29 -10.18 -3.37
C ILE A 114 -3.50 -10.65 -4.20
N GLY A 115 -3.38 -10.65 -5.53
CA GLY A 115 -4.44 -11.03 -6.45
C GLY A 115 -4.88 -12.48 -6.26
N SER A 116 -3.93 -13.42 -6.11
CA SER A 116 -4.26 -14.82 -5.86
C SER A 116 -5.04 -15.01 -4.55
N LYS A 117 -4.64 -14.30 -3.47
CA LYS A 117 -5.36 -14.35 -2.18
C LYS A 117 -6.76 -13.75 -2.30
N LEU A 118 -6.90 -12.62 -2.99
CA LEU A 118 -8.20 -11.97 -3.22
C LEU A 118 -9.15 -12.86 -4.04
N LEU A 119 -8.61 -13.68 -4.94
CA LEU A 119 -9.35 -14.63 -5.79
C LEU A 119 -9.48 -16.04 -5.17
N PHE A 120 -9.32 -16.20 -3.86
CA PHE A 120 -9.43 -17.48 -3.16
C PHE A 120 -8.42 -18.56 -3.63
N SER A 121 -7.31 -18.14 -4.24
CA SER A 121 -6.29 -19.03 -4.83
C SER A 121 -4.89 -18.76 -4.29
N GLY A 122 -4.78 -18.20 -3.05
CA GLY A 122 -3.51 -17.81 -2.46
C GLY A 122 -2.47 -18.94 -2.46
N TYR A 123 -1.27 -18.61 -2.93
CA TYR A 123 -0.12 -19.52 -2.90
C TYR A 123 0.21 -19.89 -1.45
N GLY A 124 0.42 -21.19 -1.19
CA GLY A 124 0.70 -21.73 0.14
C GLY A 124 -0.50 -21.73 1.10
N ASP A 125 -1.65 -21.18 0.71
CA ASP A 125 -2.84 -21.13 1.56
C ASP A 125 -3.61 -22.47 1.55
N SER A 126 -3.98 -22.96 2.74
CA SER A 126 -4.86 -24.11 2.85
C SER A 126 -6.27 -23.75 2.34
N ARG A 127 -7.03 -24.76 1.93
CA ARG A 127 -8.44 -24.56 1.51
C ARG A 127 -9.28 -23.85 2.59
N ARG A 128 -8.96 -24.05 3.87
CA ARG A 128 -9.68 -23.45 5.01
C ARG A 128 -9.34 -21.97 5.21
N THR A 129 -8.11 -21.56 4.90
CA THR A 129 -7.65 -20.19 5.13
C THR A 129 -7.91 -19.26 3.95
N ARG A 130 -8.13 -19.79 2.74
CA ARG A 130 -8.40 -19.00 1.53
C ARG A 130 -9.59 -18.04 1.68
N PRO A 131 -10.78 -18.46 2.16
CA PRO A 131 -11.89 -17.54 2.37
C PRO A 131 -11.58 -16.44 3.39
N LEU A 132 -10.83 -16.77 4.45
CA LEU A 132 -10.42 -15.80 5.46
C LEU A 132 -9.51 -14.72 4.85
N HIS A 133 -8.50 -15.13 4.08
CA HIS A 133 -7.57 -14.18 3.44
C HIS A 133 -8.28 -13.32 2.41
N ALA A 134 -9.15 -13.90 1.57
CA ALA A 134 -9.94 -13.13 0.61
C ALA A 134 -10.90 -12.16 1.32
N GLY A 135 -11.53 -12.57 2.40
CA GLY A 135 -12.40 -11.72 3.22
C GLY A 135 -11.66 -10.55 3.85
N LEU A 136 -10.49 -10.80 4.45
CA LEU A 136 -9.67 -9.75 5.06
C LEU A 136 -9.16 -8.74 4.02
N LEU A 137 -8.77 -9.19 2.82
CA LEU A 137 -8.36 -8.31 1.74
C LEU A 137 -9.55 -7.64 1.04
N GLY A 138 -10.72 -8.28 1.01
CA GLY A 138 -11.93 -7.75 0.40
C GLY A 138 -12.74 -6.80 1.29
N CYS A 139 -12.38 -6.59 2.56
CA CYS A 139 -13.13 -5.78 3.51
C CYS A 139 -12.21 -4.83 4.27
N ASP A 140 -12.70 -3.62 4.56
CA ASP A 140 -11.99 -2.63 5.39
C ASP A 140 -10.57 -2.35 4.89
N CYS A 141 -10.43 -2.18 3.56
CA CYS A 141 -9.17 -2.00 2.88
C CYS A 141 -9.16 -0.78 1.98
N LEU A 142 -8.03 -0.06 1.99
CA LEU A 142 -7.61 0.85 0.94
C LEU A 142 -6.53 0.16 0.11
N PHE A 143 -6.85 -0.20 -1.12
CA PHE A 143 -5.87 -0.70 -2.07
C PHE A 143 -5.15 0.47 -2.73
N VAL A 144 -3.83 0.44 -2.66
CA VAL A 144 -2.95 1.34 -3.41
C VAL A 144 -2.25 0.50 -4.48
N HIS A 145 -2.66 0.67 -5.72
CA HIS A 145 -2.11 -0.04 -6.87
C HIS A 145 -1.06 0.83 -7.55
N ASP A 146 0.20 0.58 -7.24
CA ASP A 146 1.31 1.36 -7.80
C ASP A 146 1.67 0.88 -9.21
N GLU A 147 1.98 1.83 -10.10
CA GLU A 147 2.21 1.62 -11.54
C GLU A 147 1.06 0.85 -12.20
N ALA A 148 -0.19 1.25 -11.92
CA ALA A 148 -1.42 0.56 -12.34
C ALA A 148 -1.49 0.29 -13.85
N HIS A 149 -0.84 1.13 -14.67
CA HIS A 149 -0.76 0.96 -16.13
C HIS A 149 -0.04 -0.32 -16.57
N LEU A 150 0.80 -0.92 -15.71
CA LEU A 150 1.53 -2.15 -16.03
C LEU A 150 0.67 -3.42 -15.84
N THR A 151 -0.39 -3.34 -15.04
CA THR A 151 -1.27 -4.49 -14.72
C THR A 151 -2.75 -4.12 -14.80
N PRO A 152 -3.25 -3.77 -16.00
CA PRO A 152 -4.62 -3.28 -16.17
C PRO A 152 -5.69 -4.31 -15.80
N ALA A 153 -5.40 -5.60 -15.95
CA ALA A 153 -6.32 -6.68 -15.55
C ALA A 153 -6.55 -6.70 -14.03
N PHE A 154 -5.49 -6.46 -13.25
CA PHE A 154 -5.60 -6.36 -11.80
C PHE A 154 -6.36 -5.09 -11.37
N GLY A 155 -6.12 -3.96 -12.02
CA GLY A 155 -6.90 -2.73 -11.80
C GLY A 155 -8.39 -2.96 -12.09
N LYS A 156 -8.74 -3.67 -13.19
CA LYS A 156 -10.13 -4.05 -13.48
C LYS A 156 -10.73 -4.94 -12.39
N LEU A 157 -9.97 -5.91 -11.87
CA LEU A 157 -10.41 -6.75 -10.76
C LEU A 157 -10.75 -5.90 -9.53
N LEU A 158 -9.86 -4.99 -9.12
CA LEU A 158 -10.07 -4.13 -7.96
C LEU A 158 -11.32 -3.25 -8.12
N ARG A 159 -11.51 -2.64 -9.28
CA ARG A 159 -12.71 -1.83 -9.58
C ARG A 159 -13.99 -2.66 -9.54
N ASN A 160 -13.97 -3.88 -10.06
CA ASN A 160 -15.14 -4.79 -9.98
C ASN A 160 -15.46 -5.16 -8.52
N VAL A 161 -14.45 -5.44 -7.70
CA VAL A 161 -14.65 -5.70 -6.26
C VAL A 161 -15.23 -4.46 -5.57
N GLN A 162 -14.72 -3.27 -5.88
CA GLN A 162 -15.21 -2.02 -5.33
C GLN A 162 -16.67 -1.76 -5.74
N ALA A 163 -17.03 -1.95 -7.01
CA ALA A 163 -18.40 -1.78 -7.51
C ALA A 163 -19.35 -2.76 -6.83
N PHE A 164 -18.99 -4.03 -6.74
CA PHE A 164 -19.77 -5.05 -6.04
C PHE A 164 -20.02 -4.72 -4.56
N ARG A 165 -19.06 -4.02 -3.92
CA ARG A 165 -19.13 -3.62 -2.51
C ARG A 165 -19.91 -2.31 -2.28
N SER A 166 -20.10 -1.50 -3.32
CA SER A 166 -20.85 -0.24 -3.22
C SER A 166 -22.37 -0.44 -3.25
N GLU A 167 -22.84 -1.63 -3.66
CA GLU A 167 -24.24 -1.98 -3.65
C GLU A 167 -24.71 -2.29 -2.22
N ASP A 168 -25.32 -1.32 -1.59
CA ASP A 168 -26.21 -1.35 -0.40
C ASP A 168 -25.92 -2.30 0.78
N HIS A 169 -24.68 -2.36 1.21
CA HIS A 169 -24.36 -3.06 2.46
C HIS A 169 -23.74 -2.12 3.50
N ALA A 170 -24.56 -1.25 4.08
CA ALA A 170 -24.15 -0.27 5.10
C ALA A 170 -23.40 -0.89 6.30
N CYS A 171 -23.56 -2.20 6.52
CA CYS A 171 -22.91 -2.94 7.61
C CYS A 171 -21.53 -3.48 7.25
N ILE A 172 -21.11 -3.44 5.97
CA ILE A 172 -19.84 -4.01 5.55
C ILE A 172 -18.81 -2.90 5.40
N PRO A 173 -17.63 -3.01 6.05
CA PRO A 173 -16.57 -2.02 5.95
C PRO A 173 -16.13 -1.78 4.50
N LYS A 174 -15.82 -0.52 4.19
CA LYS A 174 -15.57 -0.04 2.83
C LYS A 174 -14.33 -0.65 2.19
N PHE A 175 -14.39 -0.82 0.88
CA PHE A 175 -13.28 -1.19 0.02
C PHE A 175 -13.02 -0.04 -0.93
N HIS A 176 -11.83 0.54 -0.89
CA HIS A 176 -11.43 1.66 -1.73
C HIS A 176 -10.20 1.32 -2.56
N VAL A 177 -10.12 1.90 -3.75
CA VAL A 177 -9.00 1.73 -4.67
C VAL A 177 -8.41 3.08 -5.01
N LEU A 178 -7.08 3.19 -4.89
CA LEU A 178 -6.27 4.31 -5.35
C LEU A 178 -5.24 3.76 -6.36
N GLU A 179 -5.38 4.15 -7.61
CA GLU A 179 -4.44 3.80 -8.66
C GLU A 179 -3.39 4.91 -8.80
N LEU A 180 -2.11 4.55 -8.72
CA LEU A 180 -0.98 5.44 -8.95
C LEU A 180 -0.36 5.10 -10.30
N SER A 181 -0.27 6.07 -11.20
CA SER A 181 0.32 5.88 -12.53
C SER A 181 1.17 7.07 -12.93
N ALA A 182 2.24 6.81 -13.67
CA ALA A 182 3.04 7.85 -14.30
C ALA A 182 2.47 8.31 -15.65
N THR A 183 1.56 7.52 -16.22
CA THR A 183 0.89 7.80 -17.48
C THR A 183 -0.57 8.14 -17.26
N HIS A 184 -1.02 9.16 -17.98
CA HIS A 184 -2.39 9.62 -17.89
C HIS A 184 -3.36 8.53 -18.40
N THR A 185 -4.18 8.01 -17.52
CA THR A 185 -5.30 7.16 -17.89
C THR A 185 -6.57 7.97 -17.62
N LYS A 186 -7.33 8.29 -18.66
CA LYS A 186 -8.62 8.96 -18.47
C LYS A 186 -9.45 8.15 -17.49
N ALA A 187 -10.05 8.83 -16.50
CA ALA A 187 -11.02 8.20 -15.63
C ALA A 187 -12.11 7.53 -16.50
N SER A 188 -12.22 6.22 -16.37
CA SER A 188 -13.19 5.44 -17.17
C SER A 188 -14.57 5.40 -16.53
N ASP A 189 -14.69 5.80 -15.26
CA ASP A 189 -15.90 5.66 -14.47
C ASP A 189 -16.38 7.01 -13.91
N ALA A 190 -17.69 7.25 -13.95
CA ALA A 190 -18.34 8.47 -13.46
C ALA A 190 -18.09 8.76 -11.97
N ASN A 191 -17.66 7.77 -11.20
CA ASN A 191 -17.39 7.86 -9.75
C ASN A 191 -15.90 7.94 -9.39
N SER A 192 -15.00 8.07 -10.36
CA SER A 192 -13.57 8.20 -10.13
C SER A 192 -13.13 9.67 -10.22
N SER A 193 -12.34 10.12 -9.25
CA SER A 193 -11.65 11.41 -9.30
C SER A 193 -10.19 11.20 -9.69
N VAL A 194 -9.71 12.02 -10.63
CA VAL A 194 -8.30 12.03 -11.02
C VAL A 194 -7.61 13.20 -10.33
N LEU A 195 -6.49 12.92 -9.64
CA LEU A 195 -5.64 13.93 -9.04
C LEU A 195 -4.39 14.07 -9.90
N GLU A 196 -4.16 15.27 -10.41
CA GLU A 196 -3.02 15.62 -11.25
C GLU A 196 -2.27 16.80 -10.65
N LEU A 197 -1.02 17.00 -11.11
CA LEU A 197 -0.25 18.19 -10.76
C LEU A 197 -0.97 19.43 -11.29
N SER A 198 -1.23 20.38 -10.41
CA SER A 198 -1.74 21.70 -10.78
C SER A 198 -0.60 22.60 -11.26
N GLY A 199 -0.92 23.71 -11.92
CA GLY A 199 0.09 24.70 -12.30
C GLY A 199 0.83 25.29 -11.10
N GLN A 200 0.21 25.31 -9.90
CA GLN A 200 0.88 25.73 -8.66
C GLN A 200 1.89 24.68 -8.18
N ASP A 201 1.56 23.40 -8.32
CA ASP A 201 2.47 22.30 -7.98
C ASP A 201 3.69 22.30 -8.91
N GLU A 202 3.48 22.54 -10.22
CA GLU A 202 4.55 22.64 -11.21
C GLU A 202 5.49 23.84 -10.95
N ALA A 203 4.99 24.91 -10.34
CA ALA A 203 5.82 26.04 -9.91
C ALA A 203 6.72 25.73 -8.70
N ASN A 204 6.49 24.63 -7.98
CA ASN A 204 7.30 24.24 -6.84
C ASN A 204 8.71 23.82 -7.28
N SER A 205 9.74 24.42 -6.68
CA SER A 205 11.14 24.21 -7.06
C SER A 205 11.60 22.75 -6.94
N THR A 206 11.07 22.00 -5.98
CA THR A 206 11.40 20.59 -5.78
C THR A 206 10.77 19.72 -6.87
N ILE A 207 9.53 20.02 -7.26
CA ILE A 207 8.84 19.34 -8.35
C ILE A 207 9.53 19.65 -9.67
N GLN A 208 9.86 20.93 -9.93
CA GLN A 208 10.58 21.34 -11.14
C GLN A 208 11.92 20.61 -11.30
N LYS A 209 12.73 20.53 -10.22
CA LYS A 209 14.00 19.78 -10.25
C LYS A 209 13.80 18.32 -10.67
N ARG A 210 12.72 17.69 -10.24
CA ARG A 210 12.41 16.29 -10.57
C ARG A 210 11.86 16.13 -11.99
N LEU A 211 11.00 17.04 -12.44
CA LEU A 211 10.44 17.02 -13.79
C LEU A 211 11.51 17.34 -14.86
N GLN A 212 12.44 18.24 -14.53
CA GLN A 212 13.52 18.68 -15.44
C GLN A 212 14.79 17.83 -15.31
N ALA A 213 14.82 16.82 -14.42
CA ALA A 213 15.97 15.95 -14.25
C ALA A 213 16.32 15.22 -15.56
N ARG A 214 17.51 15.52 -16.08
CA ARG A 214 18.05 14.85 -17.27
C ARG A 214 18.62 13.50 -16.88
N LYS A 215 18.27 12.46 -17.66
CA LYS A 215 18.89 11.15 -17.56
C LYS A 215 19.85 10.99 -18.73
N THR A 216 21.11 10.70 -18.44
CA THR A 216 22.10 10.39 -19.46
C THR A 216 22.12 8.88 -19.65
N LEU A 217 21.93 8.44 -20.88
CA LEU A 217 22.05 7.02 -21.24
C LEU A 217 23.46 6.79 -21.77
N HIS A 218 24.23 5.96 -21.12
CA HIS A 218 25.52 5.47 -21.60
C HIS A 218 25.31 4.07 -22.19
N LEU A 219 25.53 3.95 -23.51
CA LEU A 219 25.49 2.68 -24.20
C LEU A 219 26.94 2.16 -24.31
N HIS A 220 27.19 0.98 -23.78
CA HIS A 220 28.47 0.30 -23.89
C HIS A 220 28.28 -0.92 -24.80
N GLU A 221 29.07 -1.00 -25.88
CA GLU A 221 29.17 -2.22 -26.65
C GLU A 221 30.13 -3.16 -25.93
N ALA A 222 29.66 -4.41 -25.67
CA ALA A 222 30.51 -5.43 -25.11
C ALA A 222 31.53 -5.89 -26.21
N ALA A 223 32.80 -5.75 -25.92
CA ALA A 223 33.87 -6.09 -26.88
C ALA A 223 34.02 -7.60 -27.16
N ASN A 224 33.28 -8.47 -26.45
CA ASN A 224 33.25 -9.92 -26.63
C ASN A 224 31.92 -10.50 -26.15
N ASP A 225 31.49 -11.63 -26.67
CA ASP A 225 30.29 -12.44 -26.36
C ASP A 225 30.11 -12.88 -24.88
N LYS A 226 30.87 -12.36 -23.97
CA LYS A 226 30.71 -12.53 -22.54
C LYS A 226 29.99 -11.28 -22.03
N GLY A 227 28.72 -11.43 -21.78
CA GLY A 227 27.74 -10.42 -21.41
C GLY A 227 28.24 -9.20 -20.59
N PRO A 228 27.40 -8.18 -20.37
CA PRO A 228 27.82 -6.95 -19.74
C PRO A 228 28.47 -7.23 -18.38
N LEU A 229 29.65 -6.64 -18.18
CA LEU A 229 30.36 -6.67 -16.91
C LEU A 229 29.43 -6.21 -15.78
N GLN A 230 29.31 -7.05 -14.75
CA GLN A 230 28.74 -6.65 -13.47
C GLN A 230 29.69 -5.61 -12.85
N GLU A 231 29.25 -4.38 -12.73
CA GLU A 231 29.71 -3.41 -11.76
C GLU A 231 28.57 -3.06 -10.80
#